data_9aa1cdc0176bc32ae98365443a01c8ca
#
_entry.id   9aa1cdc0176bc32ae98365443a01c8ca
#
_cell.length_a   1.000
_cell.length_b   1.000
_cell.length_c   1.000
_cell.angle_alpha   90.00
_cell.angle_beta   90.00
_cell.angle_gamma   90.00
#
_symmetry.space_group_name_H-M   'P 1'
#
loop_
_entity.id
_entity.type
_entity.pdbx_description
1 polymer ?
#
loop_
_entity_poly.entity_id
_entity_poly.type
_entity_poly.pdbx_seq_one_letter_code
_entity_poly.pdbx_strand_id
1 'polypeptide(L)'
;MALIFFSALAVAFSGAMMPGPLLTYTIRQSLNAGPYSGFVIIAGHAVLELLLIVLIFMGFDIILQSDSAQSVIGIVGGLLLIYMGADMVINSLKNKVKIELDNKKSKPGNMLFSGFIISAANPYFLLWWAVIGLGFLIQAYKLFGSAGVLIFFTGHILADFIWYGSVSLIVGTTRKFIKVNLYRVIIAFLGGVLIFFGGTFFYNA
;
A
#
# COMPACT_ATOMS: atom_id res chain seq x y z
N MET A 1 19.67 -13.47 -12.21
CA MET A 1 19.34 -13.07 -10.82
C MET A 1 19.33 -11.55 -10.64
N ALA A 2 20.41 -10.81 -10.97
CA ALA A 2 20.39 -9.33 -10.84
C ALA A 2 19.23 -8.67 -11.62
N LEU A 3 18.97 -9.12 -12.85
CA LEU A 3 17.87 -8.59 -13.65
C LEU A 3 16.51 -8.79 -12.98
N ILE A 4 16.25 -9.95 -12.36
CA ILE A 4 15.00 -10.19 -11.61
C ILE A 4 14.89 -9.24 -10.43
N PHE A 5 15.96 -9.06 -9.66
CA PHE A 5 15.97 -8.14 -8.53
C PHE A 5 15.64 -6.71 -8.94
N PHE A 6 16.35 -6.17 -9.96
CA PHE A 6 16.15 -4.78 -10.38
C PHE A 6 14.82 -4.57 -11.11
N SER A 7 14.33 -5.55 -11.88
CA SER A 7 12.99 -5.47 -12.48
C SER A 7 11.89 -5.53 -11.41
N ALA A 8 12.02 -6.41 -10.41
CA ALA A 8 11.10 -6.46 -9.27
C ALA A 8 11.08 -5.14 -8.52
N LEU A 9 12.27 -4.58 -8.19
CA LEU A 9 12.40 -3.29 -7.54
C LEU A 9 11.71 -2.17 -8.34
N ALA A 10 12.00 -2.08 -9.65
CA ALA A 10 11.44 -1.02 -10.50
C ALA A 10 9.92 -1.14 -10.67
N VAL A 11 9.42 -2.36 -10.87
CA VAL A 11 7.99 -2.60 -11.06
C VAL A 11 7.22 -2.40 -9.74
N ALA A 12 7.79 -2.79 -8.60
CA ALA A 12 7.17 -2.61 -7.29
C ALA A 12 6.95 -1.12 -6.95
N PHE A 13 7.83 -0.21 -7.41
CA PHE A 13 7.58 1.23 -7.24
C PHE A 13 6.25 1.68 -7.86
N SER A 14 5.77 1.03 -8.94
CA SER A 14 4.46 1.37 -9.52
C SER A 14 3.30 1.09 -8.55
N GLY A 15 3.44 0.06 -7.71
CA GLY A 15 2.51 -0.25 -6.62
C GLY A 15 2.72 0.64 -5.39
N ALA A 16 3.96 0.73 -4.91
CA ALA A 16 4.33 1.45 -3.70
C ALA A 16 3.96 2.95 -3.76
N MET A 17 4.20 3.59 -4.89
CA MET A 17 3.96 5.03 -5.08
C MET A 17 2.48 5.37 -5.28
N MET A 18 1.62 4.38 -5.43
CA MET A 18 0.19 4.60 -5.59
C MET A 18 -0.39 5.26 -4.32
N PRO A 19 -0.96 6.47 -4.44
CA PRO A 19 -1.57 7.12 -3.29
C PRO A 19 -2.83 6.37 -2.85
N GLY A 20 -2.75 5.80 -1.66
CA GLY A 20 -3.78 4.91 -1.13
C GLY A 20 -3.91 4.98 0.39
N PRO A 21 -4.77 4.10 0.96
CA PRO A 21 -5.01 4.06 2.40
C PRO A 21 -3.73 3.85 3.22
N LEU A 22 -2.81 3.01 2.74
CA LEU A 22 -1.56 2.71 3.43
C LEU A 22 -0.65 3.94 3.49
N LEU A 23 -0.54 4.71 2.39
CA LEU A 23 0.24 5.95 2.36
C LEU A 23 -0.35 6.99 3.33
N THR A 24 -1.67 7.15 3.31
CA THR A 24 -2.37 8.07 4.22
C THR A 24 -2.13 7.71 5.68
N TYR A 25 -2.23 6.41 6.02
CA TYR A 25 -1.95 5.91 7.36
C TYR A 25 -0.48 6.15 7.75
N THR A 26 0.45 5.89 6.84
CA THR A 26 1.88 6.12 7.06
C THR A 26 2.17 7.59 7.35
N ILE A 27 1.64 8.52 6.56
CA ILE A 27 1.79 9.96 6.79
C ILE A 27 1.25 10.34 8.18
N ARG A 28 0.04 9.88 8.52
CA ARG A 28 -0.57 10.16 9.82
C ARG A 28 0.28 9.63 10.98
N GLN A 29 0.77 8.38 10.90
CA GLN A 29 1.60 7.82 11.96
C GLN A 29 2.97 8.49 12.04
N SER A 30 3.53 8.91 10.92
CA SER A 30 4.81 9.64 10.90
C SER A 30 4.72 11.00 11.60
N LEU A 31 3.58 11.68 11.44
CA LEU A 31 3.30 12.93 12.18
C LEU A 31 3.18 12.69 13.69
N ASN A 32 2.49 11.62 14.09
CA ASN A 32 2.15 11.36 15.50
C ASN A 32 3.26 10.60 16.24
N ALA A 33 3.77 9.50 15.64
CA ALA A 33 4.72 8.58 16.29
C ALA A 33 6.18 8.77 15.85
N GLY A 34 6.41 9.50 14.75
CA GLY A 34 7.76 9.87 14.32
C GLY A 34 8.27 9.18 13.06
N PRO A 35 9.54 9.43 12.69
CA PRO A 35 10.08 9.15 11.36
C PRO A 35 10.25 7.66 11.02
N TYR A 36 10.22 6.77 11.98
CA TYR A 36 10.40 5.33 11.75
C TYR A 36 9.07 4.56 11.56
N SER A 37 7.92 5.25 11.64
CA SER A 37 6.60 4.63 11.54
C SER A 37 6.40 3.88 10.24
N GLY A 38 6.90 4.40 9.11
CA GLY A 38 6.77 3.76 7.80
C GLY A 38 7.44 2.39 7.74
N PHE A 39 8.62 2.25 8.33
CA PHE A 39 9.33 0.96 8.37
C PHE A 39 8.54 -0.10 9.14
N VAL A 40 7.92 0.27 10.26
CA VAL A 40 7.10 -0.66 11.07
C VAL A 40 5.82 -1.04 10.32
N ILE A 41 5.18 -0.09 9.66
CA ILE A 41 3.95 -0.32 8.88
C ILE A 41 4.25 -1.26 7.71
N ILE A 42 5.34 -1.01 6.97
CA ILE A 42 5.74 -1.85 5.84
C ILE A 42 6.22 -3.24 6.28
N ALA A 43 6.78 -3.40 7.45
CA ALA A 43 7.04 -4.73 7.99
C ALA A 43 5.74 -5.56 8.12
N GLY A 44 4.63 -4.93 8.51
CA GLY A 44 3.31 -5.58 8.53
C GLY A 44 2.78 -5.91 7.12
N HIS A 45 2.97 -5.00 6.17
CA HIS A 45 2.66 -5.23 4.75
C HIS A 45 3.48 -6.40 4.18
N ALA A 46 4.78 -6.46 4.46
CA ALA A 46 5.67 -7.53 4.02
C ALA A 46 5.23 -8.92 4.52
N VAL A 47 4.71 -9.00 5.75
CA VAL A 47 4.13 -10.26 6.27
C VAL A 47 2.92 -10.70 5.44
N LEU A 48 2.06 -9.75 5.04
CA LEU A 48 0.91 -10.05 4.16
C LEU A 48 1.38 -10.55 2.79
N GLU A 49 2.38 -9.92 2.20
CA GLU A 49 2.92 -10.33 0.89
C GLU A 49 3.56 -11.72 0.93
N LEU A 50 4.31 -12.02 1.98
CA LEU A 50 4.85 -13.37 2.19
C LEU A 50 3.72 -14.39 2.29
N LEU A 51 2.65 -14.08 3.04
CA LEU A 51 1.48 -14.94 3.12
C LEU A 51 0.82 -15.12 1.76
N LEU A 52 0.65 -14.04 0.99
CA LEU A 52 0.07 -14.10 -0.34
C LEU A 52 0.91 -14.97 -1.30
N ILE A 53 2.23 -14.83 -1.27
CA ILE A 53 3.14 -15.68 -2.08
C ILE A 53 2.95 -17.15 -1.72
N VAL A 54 2.87 -17.49 -0.44
CA VAL A 54 2.60 -18.87 0.00
C VAL A 54 1.24 -19.34 -0.53
N LEU A 55 0.19 -18.53 -0.42
CA LEU A 55 -1.14 -18.87 -0.93
C LEU A 55 -1.15 -19.05 -2.45
N ILE A 56 -0.40 -18.23 -3.20
CA ILE A 56 -0.25 -18.38 -4.65
C ILE A 56 0.32 -19.76 -4.98
N PHE A 57 1.39 -20.21 -4.31
CA PHE A 57 1.94 -21.55 -4.52
C PHE A 57 1.04 -22.69 -4.00
N MET A 58 0.01 -22.39 -3.21
CA MET A 58 -1.05 -23.33 -2.82
C MET A 58 -2.25 -23.35 -3.79
N GLY A 59 -2.18 -22.63 -4.93
CA GLY A 59 -3.22 -22.59 -5.97
C GLY A 59 -4.16 -21.38 -5.89
N PHE A 60 -3.89 -20.40 -5.03
CA PHE A 60 -4.70 -19.16 -4.96
C PHE A 60 -4.61 -18.31 -6.23
N ASP A 61 -3.57 -18.50 -7.04
CA ASP A 61 -3.40 -17.89 -8.37
C ASP A 61 -4.59 -18.16 -9.30
N ILE A 62 -5.17 -19.38 -9.26
CA ILE A 62 -6.35 -19.77 -10.04
C ILE A 62 -7.54 -18.86 -9.67
N ILE A 63 -7.71 -18.59 -8.38
CA ILE A 63 -8.79 -17.70 -7.88
C ILE A 63 -8.52 -16.28 -8.33
N LEU A 64 -7.30 -15.76 -8.11
CA LEU A 64 -6.94 -14.38 -8.46
C LEU A 64 -7.07 -14.07 -9.95
N GLN A 65 -6.86 -15.06 -10.81
CA GLN A 65 -6.95 -14.92 -12.27
C GLN A 65 -8.37 -15.15 -12.82
N SER A 66 -9.32 -15.60 -11.99
CA SER A 66 -10.69 -15.82 -12.45
C SER A 66 -11.42 -14.48 -12.72
N ASP A 67 -12.14 -14.41 -13.84
CA ASP A 67 -12.94 -13.21 -14.21
C ASP A 67 -13.89 -12.80 -13.09
N SER A 68 -14.54 -13.79 -12.44
CA SER A 68 -15.46 -13.55 -11.32
C SER A 68 -14.75 -12.90 -10.13
N ALA A 69 -13.54 -13.36 -9.76
CA ALA A 69 -12.80 -12.76 -8.65
C ALA A 69 -12.34 -11.34 -9.01
N GLN A 70 -11.83 -11.13 -10.22
CA GLN A 70 -11.40 -9.80 -10.68
C GLN A 70 -12.57 -8.81 -10.72
N SER A 71 -13.74 -9.24 -11.22
CA SER A 71 -14.96 -8.41 -11.19
C SER A 71 -15.39 -8.08 -9.76
N VAL A 72 -15.42 -9.07 -8.86
CA VAL A 72 -15.78 -8.82 -7.45
C VAL A 72 -14.76 -7.87 -6.79
N ILE A 73 -13.46 -8.09 -6.98
CA ILE A 73 -12.42 -7.23 -6.44
C ILE A 73 -12.55 -5.81 -7.02
N GLY A 74 -12.80 -5.68 -8.32
CA GLY A 74 -12.99 -4.40 -9.00
C GLY A 74 -14.20 -3.63 -8.47
N ILE A 75 -15.36 -4.28 -8.39
CA ILE A 75 -16.61 -3.66 -7.91
C ILE A 75 -16.50 -3.30 -6.42
N VAL A 76 -16.26 -4.29 -5.56
CA VAL A 76 -16.24 -4.09 -4.11
C VAL A 76 -15.09 -3.17 -3.73
N GLY A 77 -13.93 -3.40 -4.34
CA GLY A 77 -12.76 -2.59 -4.10
C GLY A 77 -12.89 -1.17 -4.62
N GLY A 78 -13.45 -1.00 -5.81
CA GLY A 78 -13.74 0.32 -6.37
C GLY A 78 -14.67 1.14 -5.48
N LEU A 79 -15.76 0.54 -5.00
CA LEU A 79 -16.68 1.18 -4.07
C LEU A 79 -16.01 1.54 -2.74
N LEU A 80 -15.16 0.66 -2.19
CA LEU A 80 -14.42 0.92 -0.96
C LEU A 80 -13.45 2.10 -1.13
N LEU A 81 -12.72 2.16 -2.24
CA LEU A 81 -11.81 3.27 -2.54
C LEU A 81 -12.56 4.60 -2.69
N ILE A 82 -13.73 4.59 -3.39
CA ILE A 82 -14.60 5.77 -3.51
C ILE A 82 -15.06 6.24 -2.13
N TYR A 83 -15.55 5.32 -1.30
CA TYR A 83 -16.00 5.63 0.06
C TYR A 83 -14.87 6.24 0.91
N MET A 84 -13.70 5.61 0.93
CA MET A 84 -12.54 6.09 1.70
C MET A 84 -12.05 7.45 1.19
N GLY A 85 -11.96 7.61 -0.13
CA GLY A 85 -11.57 8.87 -0.75
C GLY A 85 -12.56 10.00 -0.44
N ALA A 86 -13.86 9.72 -0.52
CA ALA A 86 -14.90 10.68 -0.18
C ALA A 86 -14.83 11.09 1.31
N ASP A 87 -14.64 10.14 2.22
CA ASP A 87 -14.46 10.43 3.65
C ASP A 87 -13.24 11.35 3.89
N MET A 88 -12.11 11.06 3.25
CA MET A 88 -10.90 11.90 3.34
C MET A 88 -11.15 13.33 2.83
N VAL A 89 -11.78 13.49 1.67
CA VAL A 89 -12.11 14.82 1.10
C VAL A 89 -13.08 15.57 2.00
N ILE A 90 -14.19 14.93 2.40
CA ILE A 90 -15.22 15.56 3.24
C ILE A 90 -14.64 15.99 4.60
N ASN A 91 -13.87 15.13 5.26
CA ASN A 91 -13.28 15.47 6.56
C ASN A 91 -12.22 16.56 6.45
N SER A 92 -11.49 16.61 5.34
CA SER A 92 -10.55 17.69 5.05
C SER A 92 -11.26 19.01 4.86
N LEU A 93 -12.30 19.07 4.02
CA LEU A 93 -13.09 20.29 3.76
C LEU A 93 -13.83 20.77 5.01
N LYS A 94 -14.36 19.87 5.83
CA LYS A 94 -15.04 20.20 7.10
C LYS A 94 -14.07 20.57 8.23
N ASN A 95 -12.78 20.72 7.95
CA ASN A 95 -11.75 21.03 8.95
C ASN A 95 -11.68 20.05 10.13
N LYS A 96 -12.17 18.82 9.95
CA LYS A 96 -12.12 17.75 10.96
C LYS A 96 -10.75 17.07 11.03
N VAL A 97 -9.95 17.17 9.95
CA VAL A 97 -8.59 16.64 9.93
C VAL A 97 -7.70 17.53 10.79
N LYS A 98 -7.18 16.96 11.87
CA LYS A 98 -6.27 17.62 12.82
C LYS A 98 -4.93 16.88 12.81
N ILE A 99 -3.84 17.62 12.97
CA ILE A 99 -2.56 17.04 13.35
C ILE A 99 -2.61 16.90 14.87
N GLU A 100 -2.99 15.74 15.36
CA GLU A 100 -2.89 15.45 16.78
C GLU A 100 -1.43 15.07 17.05
N LEU A 101 -0.63 16.04 17.48
CA LEU A 101 0.70 15.77 18.05
C LEU A 101 0.53 15.18 19.46
N ASP A 102 -0.39 14.22 19.58
CA ASP A 102 -0.66 13.59 20.87
C ASP A 102 0.52 12.67 21.21
N ASN A 103 1.04 12.82 22.42
CA ASN A 103 2.12 12.01 22.98
C ASN A 103 1.74 10.53 23.22
N LYS A 104 0.54 10.11 22.85
CA LYS A 104 0.17 8.69 22.79
C LYS A 104 0.83 8.05 21.59
N LYS A 105 2.10 7.70 21.75
CA LYS A 105 2.85 6.91 20.78
C LYS A 105 2.05 5.65 20.46
N SER A 106 1.58 5.52 19.23
CA SER A 106 1.03 4.25 18.75
C SER A 106 2.07 3.17 19.00
N LYS A 107 1.65 2.09 19.66
CA LYS A 107 2.57 0.98 19.92
C LYS A 107 3.06 0.38 18.58
N PRO A 108 4.34 0.04 18.42
CA PRO A 108 4.85 -0.55 17.17
C PRO A 108 4.02 -1.76 16.70
N GLY A 109 3.58 -2.64 17.61
CA GLY A 109 2.73 -3.78 17.27
C GLY A 109 1.39 -3.39 16.64
N ASN A 110 0.79 -2.28 17.07
CA ASN A 110 -0.44 -1.78 16.44
C ASN A 110 -0.17 -1.25 15.02
N MET A 111 0.97 -0.60 14.78
CA MET A 111 1.35 -0.10 13.46
C MET A 111 1.64 -1.25 12.49
N LEU A 112 2.33 -2.30 12.95
CA LEU A 112 2.59 -3.51 12.17
C LEU A 112 1.29 -4.20 11.78
N PHE A 113 0.40 -4.45 12.76
CA PHE A 113 -0.90 -5.06 12.50
C PHE A 113 -1.76 -4.20 11.57
N SER A 114 -1.76 -2.88 11.75
CA SER A 114 -2.47 -1.97 10.84
C SER A 114 -1.90 -2.01 9.43
N GLY A 115 -0.57 -2.09 9.28
CA GLY A 115 0.07 -2.24 7.97
C GLY A 115 -0.42 -3.49 7.24
N PHE A 116 -0.51 -4.61 7.94
CA PHE A 116 -1.09 -5.85 7.42
C PHE A 116 -2.56 -5.68 7.02
N ILE A 117 -3.42 -5.23 7.94
CA ILE A 117 -4.88 -5.14 7.71
C ILE A 117 -5.24 -4.11 6.64
N ILE A 118 -4.63 -2.92 6.66
CA ILE A 118 -4.91 -1.87 5.67
C ILE A 118 -4.50 -2.34 4.27
N SER A 119 -3.41 -3.07 4.15
CA SER A 119 -2.98 -3.64 2.87
C SER A 119 -3.90 -4.77 2.41
N ALA A 120 -4.31 -5.65 3.30
CA ALA A 120 -5.25 -6.74 2.99
C ALA A 120 -6.64 -6.21 2.56
N ALA A 121 -7.08 -5.11 3.16
CA ALA A 121 -8.33 -4.44 2.79
C ALA A 121 -8.21 -3.52 1.58
N ASN A 122 -7.00 -3.34 1.03
CA ASN A 122 -6.79 -2.47 -0.13
C ASN A 122 -7.00 -3.25 -1.44
N PRO A 123 -8.06 -2.98 -2.20
CA PRO A 123 -8.34 -3.71 -3.44
C PRO A 123 -7.26 -3.50 -4.50
N TYR A 124 -6.61 -2.32 -4.52
CA TYR A 124 -5.49 -2.07 -5.43
C TYR A 124 -4.33 -3.04 -5.20
N PHE A 125 -4.05 -3.42 -3.95
CA PHE A 125 -3.06 -4.42 -3.61
C PHE A 125 -3.35 -5.76 -4.30
N LEU A 126 -4.58 -6.26 -4.15
CA LEU A 126 -4.97 -7.55 -4.76
C LEU A 126 -4.97 -7.49 -6.29
N LEU A 127 -5.45 -6.39 -6.88
CA LEU A 127 -5.44 -6.20 -8.34
C LEU A 127 -4.02 -6.08 -8.89
N TRP A 128 -3.14 -5.36 -8.21
CA TRP A 128 -1.73 -5.25 -8.62
C TRP A 128 -1.06 -6.63 -8.63
N TRP A 129 -1.28 -7.42 -7.58
CA TRP A 129 -0.77 -8.78 -7.52
C TRP A 129 -1.38 -9.70 -8.58
N ALA A 130 -2.67 -9.62 -8.84
CA ALA A 130 -3.35 -10.44 -9.85
C ALA A 130 -2.86 -10.12 -11.27
N VAL A 131 -2.64 -8.84 -11.59
CA VAL A 131 -2.33 -8.40 -12.96
C VAL A 131 -0.83 -8.32 -13.23
N ILE A 132 -0.04 -7.87 -12.26
CA ILE A 132 1.40 -7.57 -12.44
C ILE A 132 2.26 -8.52 -11.62
N GLY A 133 2.07 -8.55 -10.31
CA GLY A 133 2.95 -9.25 -9.37
C GLY A 133 3.05 -10.75 -9.66
N LEU A 134 1.92 -11.39 -9.93
CA LEU A 134 1.85 -12.82 -10.24
C LEU A 134 2.67 -13.19 -11.48
N GLY A 135 2.59 -12.40 -12.54
CA GLY A 135 3.35 -12.64 -13.78
C GLY A 135 4.86 -12.64 -13.55
N PHE A 136 5.35 -11.62 -12.83
CA PHE A 136 6.78 -11.50 -12.47
C PHE A 136 7.22 -12.60 -11.49
N LEU A 137 6.39 -12.96 -10.52
CA LEU A 137 6.66 -14.04 -9.56
C LEU A 137 6.82 -15.38 -10.26
N ILE A 138 5.87 -15.73 -11.15
CA ILE A 138 5.90 -16.98 -11.93
C ILE A 138 7.12 -17.00 -12.86
N GLN A 139 7.45 -15.89 -13.51
CA GLN A 139 8.64 -15.79 -14.35
C GLN A 139 9.92 -16.03 -13.53
N ALA A 140 10.03 -15.40 -12.35
CA ALA A 140 11.16 -15.59 -11.44
C ALA A 140 11.30 -17.05 -11.01
N TYR A 141 10.20 -17.71 -10.68
CA TYR A 141 10.16 -19.12 -10.32
C TYR A 141 10.58 -20.03 -11.49
N LYS A 142 10.06 -19.80 -12.70
CA LYS A 142 10.43 -20.58 -13.90
C LYS A 142 11.92 -20.51 -14.22
N LEU A 143 12.55 -19.34 -13.99
CA LEU A 143 13.96 -19.13 -14.31
C LEU A 143 14.92 -19.68 -13.25
N PHE A 144 14.57 -19.60 -11.97
CA PHE A 144 15.50 -19.89 -10.86
C PHE A 144 14.84 -20.62 -9.68
N GLY A 145 13.64 -21.18 -9.83
CA GLY A 145 12.93 -21.88 -8.76
C GLY A 145 12.70 -21.00 -7.54
N SER A 146 12.77 -21.60 -6.36
CA SER A 146 12.58 -20.89 -5.09
C SER A 146 13.56 -19.73 -4.85
N ALA A 147 14.79 -19.84 -5.37
CA ALA A 147 15.76 -18.75 -5.29
C ALA A 147 15.31 -17.53 -6.10
N GLY A 148 14.68 -17.74 -7.26
CA GLY A 148 14.07 -16.67 -8.06
C GLY A 148 12.96 -15.94 -7.31
N VAL A 149 12.11 -16.68 -6.60
CA VAL A 149 11.03 -16.11 -5.75
C VAL A 149 11.59 -15.24 -4.65
N LEU A 150 12.63 -15.71 -3.94
CA LEU A 150 13.26 -14.94 -2.86
C LEU A 150 13.91 -13.65 -3.39
N ILE A 151 14.57 -13.72 -4.54
CA ILE A 151 15.19 -12.54 -5.17
C ILE A 151 14.12 -11.55 -5.63
N PHE A 152 13.05 -12.03 -6.26
CA PHE A 152 11.90 -11.20 -6.63
C PHE A 152 11.31 -10.51 -5.41
N PHE A 153 10.96 -11.27 -4.37
CA PHE A 153 10.40 -10.73 -3.13
C PHE A 153 11.31 -9.69 -2.48
N THR A 154 12.61 -9.98 -2.41
CA THR A 154 13.58 -9.04 -1.81
C THR A 154 13.64 -7.73 -2.59
N GLY A 155 13.67 -7.78 -3.93
CA GLY A 155 13.63 -6.58 -4.77
C GLY A 155 12.31 -5.82 -4.62
N HIS A 156 11.19 -6.55 -4.59
CA HIS A 156 9.86 -5.98 -4.45
C HIS A 156 9.68 -5.24 -3.13
N ILE A 157 9.87 -5.93 -2.01
CA ILE A 157 9.66 -5.34 -0.69
C ILE A 157 10.65 -4.21 -0.37
N LEU A 158 11.84 -4.22 -0.98
CA LEU A 158 12.79 -3.13 -0.84
C LEU A 158 12.24 -1.81 -1.43
N ALA A 159 11.47 -1.86 -2.53
CA ALA A 159 10.82 -0.67 -3.06
C ALA A 159 9.84 -0.06 -2.05
N ASP A 160 9.04 -0.90 -1.39
CA ASP A 160 8.11 -0.46 -0.35
C ASP A 160 8.84 0.15 0.85
N PHE A 161 9.90 -0.50 1.33
CA PHE A 161 10.72 0.04 2.42
C PHE A 161 11.37 1.38 2.03
N ILE A 162 11.88 1.50 0.80
CA ILE A 162 12.46 2.76 0.32
C ILE A 162 11.38 3.84 0.25
N TRP A 163 10.23 3.55 -0.37
CA TRP A 163 9.17 4.55 -0.54
C TRP A 163 8.56 4.98 0.79
N TYR A 164 7.99 4.06 1.53
CA TYR A 164 7.29 4.38 2.78
C TYR A 164 8.25 4.81 3.89
N GLY A 165 9.46 4.28 3.89
CA GLY A 165 10.55 4.73 4.77
C GLY A 165 10.93 6.18 4.47
N SER A 166 11.14 6.53 3.20
CA SER A 166 11.45 7.91 2.79
C SER A 166 10.33 8.88 3.14
N VAL A 167 9.08 8.54 2.82
CA VAL A 167 7.91 9.34 3.21
C VAL A 167 7.86 9.54 4.72
N SER A 168 8.03 8.46 5.47
CA SER A 168 8.00 8.49 6.94
C SER A 168 9.12 9.34 7.53
N LEU A 169 10.34 9.21 7.00
CA LEU A 169 11.49 10.02 7.42
C LEU A 169 11.24 11.50 7.13
N ILE A 170 10.83 11.85 5.90
CA ILE A 170 10.56 13.24 5.51
C ILE A 170 9.47 13.84 6.40
N VAL A 171 8.30 13.18 6.47
CA VAL A 171 7.15 13.70 7.22
C VAL A 171 7.44 13.77 8.72
N GLY A 172 8.05 12.72 9.28
CA GLY A 172 8.34 12.64 10.72
C GLY A 172 9.40 13.61 11.19
N THR A 173 10.43 13.93 10.37
CA THR A 173 11.45 14.91 10.70
C THR A 173 10.97 16.34 10.50
N THR A 174 10.16 16.60 9.47
CA THR A 174 9.63 17.92 9.13
C THR A 174 8.31 18.25 9.83
N ARG A 175 7.75 17.35 10.63
CA ARG A 175 6.41 17.46 11.23
C ARG A 175 6.15 18.78 11.97
N LYS A 176 7.18 19.37 12.59
CA LYS A 176 7.09 20.65 13.31
C LYS A 176 6.81 21.84 12.39
N PHE A 177 7.12 21.73 11.12
CA PHE A 177 6.95 22.78 10.11
C PHE A 177 5.69 22.57 9.25
N ILE A 178 5.04 21.39 9.32
CA ILE A 178 3.86 21.09 8.53
C ILE A 178 2.66 21.82 9.14
N LYS A 179 2.15 22.81 8.40
CA LYS A 179 0.93 23.52 8.78
C LYS A 179 -0.29 22.61 8.56
N VAL A 180 -1.27 22.68 9.48
CA VAL A 180 -2.52 21.88 9.40
C VAL A 180 -3.22 22.04 8.05
N ASN A 181 -3.21 23.25 7.48
CA ASN A 181 -3.83 23.50 6.17
C ASN A 181 -3.13 22.74 5.04
N LEU A 182 -1.78 22.68 5.03
CA LEU A 182 -1.04 21.89 4.06
C LEU A 182 -1.37 20.40 4.19
N TYR A 183 -1.42 19.89 5.43
CA TYR A 183 -1.80 18.50 5.67
C TYR A 183 -3.21 18.18 5.15
N ARG A 184 -4.18 19.07 5.38
CA ARG A 184 -5.55 18.93 4.86
C ARG A 184 -5.57 18.89 3.33
N VAL A 185 -4.83 19.78 2.67
CA VAL A 185 -4.74 19.77 1.19
C VAL A 185 -4.18 18.45 0.69
N ILE A 186 -3.12 17.92 1.32
CA ILE A 186 -2.55 16.62 0.97
C ILE A 186 -3.60 15.51 1.13
N ILE A 187 -4.31 15.47 2.26
CA ILE A 187 -5.35 14.45 2.51
C ILE A 187 -6.50 14.56 1.51
N ALA A 188 -6.95 15.79 1.19
CA ALA A 188 -7.99 15.98 0.18
C ALA A 188 -7.54 15.54 -1.22
N PHE A 189 -6.30 15.85 -1.60
CA PHE A 189 -5.71 15.40 -2.87
C PHE A 189 -5.64 13.87 -2.96
N LEU A 190 -5.09 13.22 -1.92
CA LEU A 190 -5.03 11.75 -1.86
C LEU A 190 -6.43 11.13 -1.90
N GLY A 191 -7.41 11.73 -1.22
CA GLY A 191 -8.80 11.30 -1.29
C GLY A 191 -9.38 11.41 -2.70
N GLY A 192 -9.09 12.50 -3.42
CA GLY A 192 -9.50 12.67 -4.83
C GLY A 192 -8.90 11.60 -5.75
N VAL A 193 -7.65 11.27 -5.54
CA VAL A 193 -6.97 10.18 -6.29
C VAL A 193 -7.62 8.83 -6.00
N LEU A 194 -7.98 8.55 -4.74
CA LEU A 194 -8.70 7.30 -4.39
C LEU A 194 -10.06 7.22 -5.08
N ILE A 195 -10.83 8.33 -5.14
CA ILE A 195 -12.11 8.37 -5.85
C ILE A 195 -11.90 8.08 -7.34
N PHE A 196 -10.90 8.70 -7.95
CA PHE A 196 -10.58 8.48 -9.37
C PHE A 196 -10.28 7.01 -9.65
N PHE A 197 -9.34 6.40 -8.90
CA PHE A 197 -9.01 4.98 -9.12
C PHE A 197 -10.16 4.05 -8.74
N GLY A 198 -10.89 4.35 -7.67
CA GLY A 198 -12.10 3.59 -7.31
C GLY A 198 -13.14 3.62 -8.43
N GLY A 199 -13.34 4.78 -9.06
CA GLY A 199 -14.23 4.92 -10.22
C GLY A 199 -13.75 4.12 -11.44
N THR A 200 -12.44 4.14 -11.74
CA THR A 200 -11.88 3.35 -12.84
C THR A 200 -12.01 1.84 -12.59
N PHE A 201 -11.76 1.37 -11.36
CA PHE A 201 -11.92 -0.05 -11.02
C PHE A 201 -13.37 -0.50 -11.12
N PHE A 202 -14.30 0.30 -10.60
CA PHE A 202 -15.72 0.01 -10.68
C PHE A 202 -16.23 -0.03 -12.13
N TYR A 203 -15.75 0.86 -12.99
CA TYR A 203 -16.16 0.93 -14.39
C TYR A 203 -15.63 -0.23 -15.24
N ASN A 204 -14.42 -0.74 -14.95
CA ASN A 204 -13.74 -1.78 -15.72
C ASN A 204 -14.00 -3.21 -15.17
N ALA A 205 -14.74 -3.36 -14.08
CA ALA A 205 -15.08 -4.64 -13.46
C ALA A 205 -16.30 -5.30 -14.12
#